data_3bbb6fa4211d08ceacf28008e0a848e8
#
_entry.id   3bbb6fa4211d08ceacf28008e0a848e8
#
_cell.length_a   1.000
_cell.length_b   1.000
_cell.length_c   1.000
_cell.angle_alpha   90.00
_cell.angle_beta   90.00
_cell.angle_gamma   90.00
#
_symmetry.space_group_name_H-M   'P 1'
#
loop_
_entity.id
_entity.type
_entity.pdbx_description
1 polymer ?
#
loop_
_entity_poly.entity_id
_entity_poly.type
_entity_poly.pdbx_seq_one_letter_code
_entity_poly.pdbx_strand_id
1 'polypeptide(L)'
;AVTYAEGNGSVYYQDTRGNWFRDNFTKDGVFQETNSLTLSEVRNEEGVHDLDLDGDGVVGDTIESVLAKDGQSKAIFKTISGSYILDDSTLSVGNQTKDPTILIKETVSRGKTTISLKDFDYRPTGIVTNADGSNAVYYQDTKGNWFKESFSSTGVFTIQETYSLSQLFAD
;
A
#
# COMPACT_ATOMS: atom_id res chain seq x y z
N ALA A 1 14.01 15.56 -6.14
CA ALA A 1 15.03 14.62 -5.65
C ALA A 1 14.95 14.53 -4.13
N VAL A 2 15.12 13.35 -3.60
CA VAL A 2 15.11 13.07 -2.16
C VAL A 2 16.50 12.58 -1.74
N THR A 3 17.00 13.02 -0.59
CA THR A 3 18.25 12.54 0.00
C THR A 3 17.94 11.89 1.35
N TYR A 4 18.41 10.65 1.55
CA TYR A 4 18.22 9.89 2.78
C TYR A 4 19.29 10.25 3.82
N ALA A 5 19.00 9.98 5.09
CA ALA A 5 19.92 10.27 6.20
C ALA A 5 21.29 9.61 6.06
N GLU A 6 21.37 8.47 5.34
CA GLU A 6 22.62 7.76 5.04
C GLU A 6 23.39 8.34 3.85
N GLY A 7 22.88 9.42 3.24
CA GLY A 7 23.47 10.11 2.11
C GLY A 7 23.12 9.55 0.74
N ASN A 8 22.46 8.39 0.66
CA ASN A 8 21.89 7.88 -0.58
C ASN A 8 20.78 8.83 -1.07
N GLY A 9 20.45 8.79 -2.36
CA GLY A 9 19.43 9.65 -2.92
C GLY A 9 18.55 8.97 -3.93
N SER A 10 17.35 9.55 -4.16
CA SER A 10 16.44 9.15 -5.22
C SER A 10 15.96 10.34 -6.02
N VAL A 11 15.79 10.14 -7.32
CA VAL A 11 15.18 11.11 -8.23
C VAL A 11 13.89 10.50 -8.77
N TYR A 12 12.78 11.20 -8.55
CA TYR A 12 11.47 10.84 -9.08
C TYR A 12 11.19 11.65 -10.32
N TYR A 13 10.65 11.01 -11.35
CA TYR A 13 10.30 11.68 -12.59
C TYR A 13 9.18 10.95 -13.33
N GLN A 14 8.51 11.68 -14.20
CA GLN A 14 7.47 11.17 -15.08
C GLN A 14 7.93 11.28 -16.53
N ASP A 15 7.72 10.23 -17.33
CA ASP A 15 7.96 10.29 -18.76
C ASP A 15 6.82 11.03 -19.50
N THR A 16 7.01 11.28 -20.78
CA THR A 16 6.01 11.97 -21.62
C THR A 16 4.71 11.17 -21.83
N ARG A 17 4.66 9.91 -21.41
CA ARG A 17 3.47 9.03 -21.46
C ARG A 17 2.75 8.96 -20.12
N GLY A 18 3.28 9.63 -19.09
CA GLY A 18 2.71 9.63 -17.76
C GLY A 18 3.18 8.47 -16.85
N ASN A 19 4.18 7.69 -17.26
CA ASN A 19 4.74 6.64 -16.43
C ASN A 19 5.72 7.24 -15.41
N TRP A 20 5.62 6.80 -14.17
CA TRP A 20 6.48 7.23 -13.09
C TRP A 20 7.66 6.31 -12.89
N PHE A 21 8.80 6.91 -12.54
CA PHE A 21 10.06 6.22 -12.30
C PHE A 21 10.78 6.82 -11.09
N ARG A 22 11.58 5.98 -10.44
CA ARG A 22 12.52 6.36 -9.40
C ARG A 22 13.91 5.81 -9.73
N ASP A 23 14.88 6.70 -9.91
CA ASP A 23 16.29 6.35 -10.01
C ASP A 23 16.94 6.45 -8.63
N ASN A 24 17.63 5.40 -8.21
CA ASN A 24 18.34 5.34 -6.95
C ASN A 24 19.84 5.56 -7.16
N PHE A 25 20.45 6.31 -6.24
CA PHE A 25 21.87 6.67 -6.26
C PHE A 25 22.51 6.38 -4.91
N THR A 26 23.79 5.97 -4.94
CA THR A 26 24.61 5.91 -3.73
C THR A 26 24.89 7.33 -3.21
N LYS A 27 25.45 7.43 -1.99
CA LYS A 27 25.90 8.69 -1.40
C LYS A 27 26.95 9.43 -2.24
N ASP A 28 27.71 8.69 -3.07
CA ASP A 28 28.72 9.24 -3.97
C ASP A 28 28.15 9.62 -5.35
N GLY A 29 26.80 9.59 -5.50
CA GLY A 29 26.11 9.94 -6.72
C GLY A 29 26.15 8.88 -7.82
N VAL A 30 26.55 7.65 -7.50
CA VAL A 30 26.60 6.56 -8.49
C VAL A 30 25.20 5.97 -8.64
N PHE A 31 24.71 5.94 -9.89
CA PHE A 31 23.43 5.31 -10.24
C PHE A 31 23.46 3.81 -9.87
N GLN A 32 22.36 3.32 -9.32
CA GLN A 32 22.19 1.93 -8.92
C GLN A 32 21.13 1.22 -9.76
N GLU A 33 19.92 1.75 -9.79
CA GLU A 33 18.79 1.11 -10.47
C GLU A 33 17.68 2.12 -10.78
N THR A 34 16.84 1.78 -11.75
CA THR A 34 15.56 2.45 -12.03
C THR A 34 14.41 1.53 -11.63
N ASN A 35 13.45 2.06 -10.88
CA ASN A 35 12.21 1.40 -10.55
C ASN A 35 11.03 2.12 -11.21
N SER A 36 10.14 1.36 -11.87
CA SER A 36 8.85 1.88 -12.31
C SER A 36 7.91 1.96 -11.09
N LEU A 37 7.18 3.06 -10.99
CA LEU A 37 6.21 3.30 -9.91
C LEU A 37 4.81 3.51 -10.48
N THR A 38 3.81 3.05 -9.74
CA THR A 38 2.43 3.49 -9.94
C THR A 38 2.24 4.86 -9.29
N LEU A 39 1.21 5.61 -9.68
CA LEU A 39 0.87 6.89 -9.03
C LEU A 39 0.65 6.71 -7.51
N SER A 40 0.06 5.61 -7.12
CA SER A 40 -0.12 5.23 -5.72
C SER A 40 1.19 5.09 -4.94
N GLU A 41 2.20 4.48 -5.57
CA GLU A 41 3.51 4.35 -4.97
C GLU A 41 4.20 5.70 -4.84
N VAL A 42 4.05 6.59 -5.85
CA VAL A 42 4.53 7.97 -5.76
C VAL A 42 3.90 8.68 -4.57
N ARG A 43 2.58 8.64 -4.43
CA ARG A 43 1.85 9.28 -3.33
C ARG A 43 2.17 8.69 -1.95
N ASN A 44 2.48 7.40 -1.88
CA ASN A 44 2.99 6.82 -0.64
C ASN A 44 4.38 7.34 -0.30
N GLU A 45 5.26 7.49 -1.29
CA GLU A 45 6.58 8.10 -1.10
C GLU A 45 6.48 9.59 -0.71
N GLU A 46 5.45 10.31 -1.17
CA GLU A 46 5.16 11.68 -0.73
C GLU A 46 4.93 11.73 0.78
N GLY A 47 4.11 10.83 1.32
CA GLY A 47 3.88 10.72 2.76
C GLY A 47 5.17 10.43 3.53
N VAL A 48 6.01 9.51 3.01
CA VAL A 48 7.30 9.15 3.63
C VAL A 48 8.26 10.33 3.67
N HIS A 49 8.24 11.19 2.64
CA HIS A 49 9.21 12.26 2.49
C HIS A 49 8.68 13.66 2.81
N ASP A 50 7.39 13.77 3.12
CA ASP A 50 6.69 15.04 3.32
C ASP A 50 6.90 16.01 2.12
N LEU A 51 6.76 15.47 0.91
CA LEU A 51 6.99 16.18 -0.36
C LEU A 51 5.88 15.87 -1.36
N ASP A 52 5.30 16.87 -1.96
CA ASP A 52 4.45 16.75 -3.15
C ASP A 52 5.34 16.39 -4.36
N LEU A 53 5.37 15.12 -4.74
CA LEU A 53 6.20 14.59 -5.83
C LEU A 53 5.47 14.63 -7.16
N ASP A 54 4.15 14.49 -7.18
CA ASP A 54 3.34 14.47 -8.42
C ASP A 54 2.84 15.86 -8.82
N GLY A 55 2.95 16.85 -7.94
CA GLY A 55 2.63 18.25 -8.22
C GLY A 55 1.13 18.54 -8.14
N ASP A 56 0.33 17.71 -7.51
CA ASP A 56 -1.12 17.90 -7.37
C ASP A 56 -1.50 18.86 -6.22
N GLY A 57 -0.52 19.29 -5.44
CA GLY A 57 -0.67 20.20 -4.30
C GLY A 57 -1.03 19.51 -2.98
N VAL A 58 -0.99 18.19 -2.95
CA VAL A 58 -1.29 17.35 -1.78
C VAL A 58 -0.10 16.46 -1.48
N VAL A 59 0.23 16.26 -0.22
CA VAL A 59 1.23 15.27 0.21
C VAL A 59 0.52 13.97 0.58
N GLY A 60 0.86 12.89 -0.13
CA GLY A 60 0.22 11.59 0.04
C GLY A 60 -1.06 11.41 -0.79
N ASP A 61 -1.83 10.38 -0.50
CA ASP A 61 -3.05 10.06 -1.23
C ASP A 61 -4.31 10.48 -0.43
N THR A 62 -5.42 10.69 -1.09
CA THR A 62 -6.68 11.06 -0.45
C THR A 62 -7.58 9.84 -0.31
N ILE A 63 -8.21 9.68 0.85
CA ILE A 63 -9.15 8.59 1.13
C ILE A 63 -10.45 8.83 0.37
N GLU A 64 -10.78 7.90 -0.53
CA GLU A 64 -12.05 7.88 -1.28
C GLU A 64 -13.17 7.21 -0.47
N SER A 65 -12.85 6.08 0.18
CA SER A 65 -13.84 5.34 0.97
C SER A 65 -13.19 4.52 2.08
N VAL A 66 -13.96 4.31 3.16
CA VAL A 66 -13.63 3.39 4.26
C VAL A 66 -14.28 2.05 3.95
N LEU A 67 -13.50 0.98 3.86
CA LEU A 67 -13.99 -0.35 3.50
C LEU A 67 -14.28 -1.21 4.73
N ALA A 68 -13.36 -1.21 5.71
CA ALA A 68 -13.50 -1.97 6.94
C ALA A 68 -12.73 -1.30 8.07
N LYS A 69 -13.14 -1.55 9.31
CA LYS A 69 -12.43 -1.17 10.54
C LYS A 69 -12.30 -2.39 11.44
N ASP A 70 -11.16 -2.53 12.11
CA ASP A 70 -10.92 -3.63 13.05
C ASP A 70 -11.56 -3.42 14.43
N GLY A 71 -12.16 -2.27 14.65
CA GLY A 71 -12.73 -1.88 15.94
C GLY A 71 -11.68 -1.45 16.98
N GLN A 72 -10.41 -1.44 16.64
CA GLN A 72 -9.30 -1.03 17.51
C GLN A 72 -8.62 0.22 16.97
N SER A 73 -7.64 0.07 16.11
CA SER A 73 -6.81 1.18 15.65
C SER A 73 -6.59 1.24 14.15
N LYS A 74 -6.95 0.19 13.42
CA LYS A 74 -6.71 0.09 11.97
C LYS A 74 -7.99 0.05 11.16
N ALA A 75 -7.89 0.58 9.95
CA ALA A 75 -8.94 0.51 8.95
C ALA A 75 -8.35 0.26 7.56
N ILE A 76 -9.15 -0.33 6.69
CA ILE A 76 -8.85 -0.44 5.27
C ILE A 76 -9.56 0.70 4.55
N PHE A 77 -8.79 1.44 3.78
CA PHE A 77 -9.29 2.51 2.94
C PHE A 77 -9.03 2.21 1.46
N LYS A 78 -9.90 2.73 0.62
CA LYS A 78 -9.62 2.90 -0.80
C LYS A 78 -9.28 4.36 -1.04
N THR A 79 -8.24 4.63 -1.79
CA THR A 79 -7.81 5.98 -2.13
C THR A 79 -8.29 6.39 -3.52
N ILE A 80 -8.25 7.69 -3.83
CA ILE A 80 -8.63 8.20 -5.15
C ILE A 80 -7.69 7.74 -6.26
N SER A 81 -6.44 7.40 -5.96
CA SER A 81 -5.55 6.73 -6.91
C SER A 81 -5.93 5.28 -7.18
N GLY A 82 -6.91 4.75 -6.44
CA GLY A 82 -7.45 3.40 -6.57
C GLY A 82 -6.67 2.33 -5.79
N SER A 83 -5.83 2.74 -4.85
CA SER A 83 -5.12 1.81 -3.96
C SER A 83 -5.94 1.42 -2.76
N TYR A 84 -5.60 0.26 -2.22
CA TYR A 84 -6.05 -0.16 -0.91
C TYR A 84 -4.92 0.02 0.10
N ILE A 85 -5.23 0.66 1.22
CA ILE A 85 -4.26 0.95 2.27
C ILE A 85 -4.80 0.55 3.64
N LEU A 86 -3.86 0.25 4.54
CA LEU A 86 -4.08 0.12 5.97
C LEU A 86 -3.56 1.37 6.66
N ASP A 87 -4.42 2.05 7.41
CA ASP A 87 -4.05 3.26 8.14
C ASP A 87 -4.87 3.39 9.42
N ASP A 88 -4.69 4.46 10.16
CA ASP A 88 -5.37 4.77 11.42
C ASP A 88 -6.90 4.83 11.22
N SER A 89 -7.64 4.12 12.08
CA SER A 89 -9.10 4.05 12.01
C SER A 89 -9.82 5.37 12.31
N THR A 90 -9.11 6.39 12.78
CA THR A 90 -9.65 7.75 13.00
C THR A 90 -9.76 8.55 11.71
N LEU A 91 -9.07 8.13 10.64
CA LEU A 91 -9.18 8.76 9.34
C LEU A 91 -10.55 8.52 8.72
N SER A 92 -10.95 9.43 7.84
CA SER A 92 -12.23 9.42 7.14
C SER A 92 -12.08 9.83 5.69
N VAL A 93 -13.16 9.69 4.92
CA VAL A 93 -13.23 10.14 3.52
C VAL A 93 -12.83 11.62 3.42
N GLY A 94 -11.98 11.92 2.46
CA GLY A 94 -11.42 13.25 2.21
C GLY A 94 -10.18 13.58 3.06
N ASN A 95 -9.83 12.74 4.05
CA ASN A 95 -8.53 12.89 4.71
C ASN A 95 -7.40 12.40 3.81
N GLN A 96 -6.25 12.99 4.01
CA GLN A 96 -5.01 12.51 3.41
C GLN A 96 -4.48 11.30 4.20
N THR A 97 -3.85 10.38 3.49
CA THR A 97 -3.13 9.28 4.12
C THR A 97 -1.96 9.83 4.93
N LYS A 98 -1.69 9.19 6.05
CA LYS A 98 -0.59 9.60 6.94
C LYS A 98 0.51 8.56 6.88
N ASP A 99 1.75 9.03 6.94
CA ASP A 99 2.88 8.12 7.13
C ASP A 99 2.90 7.60 8.58
N PRO A 100 3.16 6.30 8.81
CA PRO A 100 3.39 5.25 7.81
C PRO A 100 2.09 4.60 7.36
N THR A 101 1.71 4.84 6.11
CA THR A 101 0.62 4.13 5.46
C THR A 101 1.12 2.79 4.94
N ILE A 102 0.38 1.72 5.23
CA ILE A 102 0.68 0.39 4.71
C ILE A 102 -0.10 0.19 3.41
N LEU A 103 0.59 0.16 2.28
CA LEU A 103 0.01 -0.31 1.04
C LEU A 103 -0.28 -1.80 1.12
N ILE A 104 -1.52 -2.19 0.83
CA ILE A 104 -1.90 -3.59 0.74
C ILE A 104 -1.37 -4.12 -0.59
N LYS A 105 -0.24 -4.81 -0.54
CA LYS A 105 0.45 -5.39 -1.70
C LYS A 105 0.66 -6.87 -1.47
N GLU A 106 0.36 -7.67 -2.49
CA GLU A 106 0.82 -9.04 -2.56
C GLU A 106 2.18 -9.12 -3.24
N THR A 107 3.17 -9.73 -2.59
CA THR A 107 4.46 -10.05 -3.21
C THR A 107 4.42 -11.50 -3.64
N VAL A 108 4.22 -11.77 -4.92
CA VAL A 108 4.21 -13.14 -5.45
C VAL A 108 5.64 -13.69 -5.49
N SER A 109 5.84 -14.89 -4.96
CA SER A 109 7.13 -15.58 -4.81
C SER A 109 7.81 -16.04 -6.12
N ARG A 110 7.31 -15.65 -7.28
CA ARG A 110 7.95 -15.89 -8.58
C ARG A 110 8.70 -14.65 -9.08
N GLY A 111 9.72 -14.24 -8.32
CA GLY A 111 10.55 -13.07 -8.62
C GLY A 111 9.75 -11.79 -8.37
N LYS A 112 10.23 -10.96 -7.56
CA LYS A 112 9.90 -9.55 -7.18
C LYS A 112 8.75 -8.82 -7.93
N THR A 113 7.67 -9.49 -8.30
CA THR A 113 6.51 -8.83 -8.90
C THR A 113 5.55 -8.49 -7.77
N THR A 114 5.46 -7.23 -7.45
CA THR A 114 4.41 -6.70 -6.58
C THR A 114 3.11 -6.70 -7.38
N ILE A 115 2.14 -7.49 -6.98
CA ILE A 115 0.83 -7.51 -7.62
C ILE A 115 -0.09 -6.65 -6.76
N SER A 116 -0.63 -5.61 -7.39
CA SER A 116 -1.70 -4.82 -6.77
C SER A 116 -2.99 -5.65 -6.74
N LEU A 117 -3.70 -5.65 -5.62
CA LEU A 117 -5.03 -6.28 -5.51
C LEU A 117 -6.03 -5.79 -6.57
N LYS A 118 -5.82 -4.59 -7.09
CA LYS A 118 -6.57 -4.01 -8.19
C LYS A 118 -6.55 -4.89 -9.45
N ASP A 119 -5.50 -5.67 -9.65
CA ASP A 119 -5.32 -6.50 -10.84
C ASP A 119 -6.13 -7.80 -10.80
N PHE A 120 -6.73 -8.15 -9.64
CA PHE A 120 -7.43 -9.41 -9.41
C PHE A 120 -8.93 -9.28 -9.13
N ASP A 121 -9.52 -8.09 -9.25
CA ASP A 121 -10.92 -7.82 -8.86
C ASP A 121 -11.26 -8.24 -7.40
N TYR A 122 -10.25 -8.37 -6.55
CA TYR A 122 -10.44 -8.66 -5.13
C TYR A 122 -10.82 -7.39 -4.37
N ARG A 123 -11.82 -7.50 -3.51
CA ARG A 123 -12.20 -6.41 -2.61
C ARG A 123 -11.86 -6.80 -1.18
N PRO A 124 -11.03 -6.01 -0.48
CA PRO A 124 -10.88 -6.18 0.96
C PRO A 124 -12.21 -5.93 1.64
N THR A 125 -12.61 -6.84 2.52
CA THR A 125 -13.92 -6.80 3.21
C THR A 125 -13.80 -6.79 4.71
N GLY A 126 -12.66 -7.16 5.25
CA GLY A 126 -12.41 -7.21 6.69
C GLY A 126 -10.94 -7.14 7.03
N ILE A 127 -10.66 -6.69 8.24
CA ILE A 127 -9.32 -6.62 8.80
C ILE A 127 -9.34 -7.08 10.25
N VAL A 128 -8.28 -7.78 10.67
CA VAL A 128 -7.96 -8.09 12.05
C VAL A 128 -6.52 -7.68 12.31
N THR A 129 -6.31 -6.84 13.33
CA THR A 129 -4.97 -6.51 13.83
C THR A 129 -4.66 -7.40 15.01
N ASN A 130 -3.57 -8.16 14.93
CA ASN A 130 -3.10 -9.03 15.99
C ASN A 130 -2.32 -8.25 17.06
N ALA A 131 -2.15 -8.84 18.24
CA ALA A 131 -1.45 -8.22 19.37
C ALA A 131 0.03 -7.89 19.08
N ASP A 132 0.66 -8.58 18.12
CA ASP A 132 2.03 -8.31 17.67
C ASP A 132 2.12 -7.22 16.60
N GLY A 133 1.00 -6.58 16.25
CA GLY A 133 0.91 -5.54 15.22
C GLY A 133 0.82 -6.09 13.79
N SER A 134 0.88 -7.40 13.59
CA SER A 134 0.60 -8.01 12.28
C SER A 134 -0.87 -7.86 11.91
N ASN A 135 -1.17 -7.91 10.63
CA ASN A 135 -2.53 -7.70 10.13
C ASN A 135 -2.98 -8.88 9.26
N ALA A 136 -4.24 -9.27 9.40
CA ALA A 136 -4.90 -10.18 8.50
C ALA A 136 -6.01 -9.44 7.75
N VAL A 137 -5.97 -9.49 6.43
CA VAL A 137 -6.95 -8.85 5.56
C VAL A 137 -7.74 -9.93 4.84
N TYR A 138 -9.05 -9.82 4.87
CA TYR A 138 -9.97 -10.75 4.25
C TYR A 138 -10.53 -10.17 2.96
N TYR A 139 -10.57 -10.99 1.93
CA TYR A 139 -11.02 -10.62 0.58
C TYR A 139 -12.08 -11.58 0.07
N GLN A 140 -12.91 -11.07 -0.81
CA GLN A 140 -13.79 -11.88 -1.62
C GLN A 140 -13.53 -11.60 -3.10
N ASP A 141 -13.35 -12.66 -3.90
CA ASP A 141 -13.29 -12.51 -5.36
C ASP A 141 -14.68 -12.37 -5.98
N THR A 142 -14.74 -12.09 -7.26
CA THR A 142 -16.01 -11.94 -8.01
C THR A 142 -16.81 -13.21 -8.11
N LYS A 143 -16.22 -14.38 -7.79
CA LYS A 143 -16.88 -15.70 -7.76
C LYS A 143 -17.39 -16.07 -6.37
N GLY A 144 -17.14 -15.21 -5.37
CA GLY A 144 -17.55 -15.42 -3.99
C GLY A 144 -16.58 -16.27 -3.17
N ASN A 145 -15.38 -16.57 -3.66
CA ASN A 145 -14.35 -17.26 -2.87
C ASN A 145 -13.74 -16.29 -1.87
N TRP A 146 -13.42 -16.81 -0.69
CA TRP A 146 -12.79 -16.03 0.37
C TRP A 146 -11.31 -16.36 0.50
N PHE A 147 -10.54 -15.32 0.76
CA PHE A 147 -9.10 -15.39 0.99
C PHE A 147 -8.74 -14.57 2.21
N LYS A 148 -7.73 -15.03 2.92
CA LYS A 148 -7.09 -14.30 4.01
C LYS A 148 -5.65 -14.07 3.63
N GLU A 149 -5.21 -12.85 3.68
CA GLU A 149 -3.82 -12.46 3.49
C GLU A 149 -3.28 -11.90 4.79
N SER A 150 -2.12 -12.38 5.17
CA SER A 150 -1.44 -11.93 6.37
C SER A 150 -0.28 -11.01 5.99
N PHE A 151 -0.14 -9.94 6.76
CA PHE A 151 0.92 -8.94 6.61
C PHE A 151 1.65 -8.76 7.93
N SER A 152 2.97 -8.55 7.88
CA SER A 152 3.74 -8.15 9.05
C SER A 152 3.26 -6.79 9.59
N SER A 153 3.72 -6.40 10.77
CA SER A 153 3.47 -5.06 11.33
C SER A 153 4.00 -3.91 10.44
N THR A 154 4.91 -4.21 9.53
CA THR A 154 5.46 -3.26 8.54
C THR A 154 4.79 -3.37 7.16
N GLY A 155 3.67 -4.11 7.05
CA GLY A 155 2.90 -4.24 5.81
C GLY A 155 3.48 -5.18 4.76
N VAL A 156 4.48 -5.99 5.12
CA VAL A 156 5.03 -6.99 4.21
C VAL A 156 4.11 -8.21 4.18
N PHE A 157 3.65 -8.59 2.99
CA PHE A 157 2.88 -9.82 2.78
C PHE A 157 3.66 -11.04 3.26
N THR A 158 3.00 -11.94 3.95
CA THR A 158 3.61 -13.16 4.50
C THR A 158 3.00 -14.44 3.94
N ILE A 159 1.68 -14.53 3.88
CA ILE A 159 0.97 -15.73 3.41
C ILE A 159 -0.44 -15.39 2.91
N GLN A 160 -0.92 -16.16 1.93
CA GLN A 160 -2.31 -16.19 1.49
C GLN A 160 -2.93 -17.53 1.78
N GLU A 161 -4.13 -17.54 2.33
CA GLU A 161 -4.91 -18.74 2.65
C GLU A 161 -6.29 -18.64 1.98
N THR A 162 -6.79 -19.76 1.46
CA THR A 162 -8.18 -19.86 1.00
C THR A 162 -9.08 -20.16 2.19
N TYR A 163 -10.18 -19.42 2.33
CA TYR A 163 -11.11 -19.54 3.45
C TYR A 163 -12.48 -20.01 2.97
N SER A 164 -13.05 -20.99 3.66
CA SER A 164 -14.46 -21.31 3.51
C SER A 164 -15.31 -20.39 4.40
N LEU A 165 -16.59 -20.22 4.06
CA LEU A 165 -17.53 -19.45 4.88
C LEU A 165 -17.59 -19.97 6.33
N SER A 166 -17.50 -21.29 6.54
CA SER A 166 -17.51 -21.89 7.88
C SER A 166 -16.29 -21.52 8.72
N GLN A 167 -15.14 -21.26 8.10
CA GLN A 167 -13.94 -20.82 8.79
C GLN A 167 -14.01 -19.33 9.17
N LEU A 168 -14.66 -18.49 8.34
CA LEU A 168 -14.89 -17.08 8.64
C LEU A 168 -15.72 -16.83 9.89
N PHE A 169 -16.57 -17.75 10.27
CA PHE A 169 -17.44 -17.64 11.45
C PHE A 169 -16.85 -18.36 12.67
N ALA A 170 -15.67 -18.96 12.56
CA ALA A 170 -15.01 -19.69 13.64
C ALA A 170 -13.89 -18.87 14.32
N ASP A 171 -13.43 -17.80 13.68
CA ASP A 171 -12.45 -16.83 14.20
C ASP A 171 -13.19 -15.62 14.79
#